data_8f3d94944c372ce31092cf34140ccff4
#
_entry.id   8f3d94944c372ce31092cf34140ccff4
#
_cell.length_a   1.000
_cell.length_b   1.000
_cell.length_c   1.000
_cell.angle_alpha   90.00
_cell.angle_beta   90.00
_cell.angle_gamma   90.00
#
_symmetry.space_group_name_H-M   'P 1'
#
loop_
_entity.id
_entity.type
_entity.pdbx_description
1 polymer ?
#
loop_
_entity_poly.entity_id
_entity_poly.type
_entity_poly.pdbx_seq_one_letter_code
_entity_poly.pdbx_strand_id
1 'polypeptide(L)'
;MLTPYLNQIFHADALAFMQGLPENSIDCVLIDPPYCSGGALNLRERHRSTNDKYLLTGKDIKGNPTKPTYPEFLGDGKDQRTFIKWMGFILMESYRLLKPGGYFFSFIDWRMLPALSDAVQLADLAWRGVMVWDKGRSARPLKGGFRQQCEFIVWGTKGALESKEFYGHGHKEAYLHPKKKDHATQKPLEILTHCLEVVPKGGIVLDCFCGSGSTGVACAQLGLDFIGVEKSAQYAQIAQENLQRAFKNKASLFDAVV
;
A
#
# COMPACT_ATOMS: atom_id res chain seq x y z
N MET A 1 20.80 -0.95 14.21
CA MET A 1 21.07 -0.33 12.90
C MET A 1 20.23 -1.05 11.84
N LEU A 2 19.57 -0.32 10.93
CA LEU A 2 18.69 -0.89 9.89
C LEU A 2 19.43 -1.30 8.59
N THR A 3 20.72 -1.01 8.48
CA THR A 3 21.51 -1.27 7.26
C THR A 3 21.26 -2.64 6.60
N PRO A 4 21.15 -3.76 7.34
CA PRO A 4 20.90 -5.07 6.73
C PRO A 4 19.51 -5.23 6.11
N TYR A 5 18.59 -4.32 6.41
CA TYR A 5 17.18 -4.39 5.96
C TYR A 5 16.90 -3.49 4.78
N LEU A 6 17.78 -2.51 4.49
CA LEU A 6 17.52 -1.48 3.49
C LEU A 6 17.50 -2.06 2.08
N ASN A 7 16.54 -1.58 1.29
CA ASN A 7 16.34 -1.88 -0.13
C ASN A 7 16.15 -3.39 -0.39
N GLN A 8 15.43 -4.05 0.53
CA GLN A 8 15.13 -5.48 0.46
C GLN A 8 13.64 -5.76 0.68
N ILE A 9 13.22 -6.93 0.17
CA ILE A 9 11.89 -7.50 0.39
C ILE A 9 12.05 -8.75 1.25
N PHE A 10 11.23 -8.83 2.31
CA PHE A 10 11.21 -9.96 3.23
C PHE A 10 9.92 -10.76 3.07
N HIS A 11 10.07 -12.06 2.83
CA HIS A 11 8.94 -12.99 2.86
C HIS A 11 8.65 -13.34 4.32
N ALA A 12 7.68 -12.63 4.93
CA ALA A 12 7.35 -12.78 6.34
C ALA A 12 5.91 -12.36 6.66
N ASP A 13 5.44 -12.68 7.86
CA ASP A 13 4.26 -12.04 8.45
C ASP A 13 4.62 -10.62 8.88
N ALA A 14 3.77 -9.65 8.52
CA ALA A 14 3.99 -8.23 8.76
C ALA A 14 4.28 -7.92 10.24
N LEU A 15 3.40 -8.36 11.15
CA LEU A 15 3.51 -8.06 12.57
C LEU A 15 4.77 -8.67 13.20
N ALA A 16 5.02 -9.94 12.90
CA ALA A 16 6.20 -10.65 13.42
C ALA A 16 7.51 -10.01 12.94
N PHE A 17 7.56 -9.56 11.68
CA PHE A 17 8.74 -8.88 11.14
C PHE A 17 8.94 -7.50 11.79
N MET A 18 7.88 -6.70 11.88
CA MET A 18 7.94 -5.36 12.46
C MET A 18 8.41 -5.36 13.91
N GLN A 19 8.01 -6.35 14.71
CA GLN A 19 8.46 -6.51 16.11
C GLN A 19 9.98 -6.69 16.24
N GLY A 20 10.65 -7.19 15.22
CA GLY A 20 12.12 -7.33 15.17
C GLY A 20 12.87 -6.05 14.82
N LEU A 21 12.20 -5.00 14.36
CA LEU A 21 12.84 -3.74 13.98
C LEU A 21 12.99 -2.79 15.20
N PRO A 22 14.05 -1.95 15.23
CA PRO A 22 14.24 -0.98 16.29
C PRO A 22 13.19 0.14 16.25
N GLU A 23 12.79 0.62 17.41
CA GLU A 23 11.89 1.77 17.53
C GLU A 23 12.50 3.05 16.97
N ASN A 24 11.66 4.04 16.61
CA ASN A 24 12.08 5.36 16.15
C ASN A 24 13.10 5.33 15.00
N SER A 25 12.93 4.38 14.06
CA SER A 25 13.93 4.12 13.02
C SER A 25 13.41 4.38 11.60
N ILE A 26 12.09 4.50 11.42
CA ILE A 26 11.40 4.65 10.13
C ILE A 26 10.89 6.08 9.95
N ASP A 27 11.10 6.69 8.80
CA ASP A 27 10.63 8.03 8.47
C ASP A 27 9.17 8.02 7.98
N CYS A 28 8.78 6.98 7.25
CA CYS A 28 7.44 6.86 6.71
C CYS A 28 6.99 5.39 6.67
N VAL A 29 5.74 5.14 7.08
CA VAL A 29 5.03 3.89 6.83
C VAL A 29 3.97 4.17 5.78
N LEU A 30 4.06 3.51 4.60
CA LEU A 30 3.07 3.60 3.53
C LEU A 30 2.60 2.21 3.18
N ILE A 31 1.31 1.92 3.38
CA ILE A 31 0.75 0.57 3.27
C ILE A 31 -0.53 0.52 2.42
N ASP A 32 -0.71 -0.61 1.75
CA ASP A 32 -1.93 -0.99 1.03
C ASP A 32 -2.46 -2.34 1.57
N PRO A 33 -3.05 -2.36 2.79
CA PRO A 33 -3.49 -3.59 3.42
C PRO A 33 -4.70 -4.20 2.70
N PRO A 34 -5.01 -5.49 2.88
CA PRO A 34 -6.28 -6.07 2.46
C PRO A 34 -7.46 -5.29 3.05
N TYR A 35 -8.31 -4.69 2.20
CA TYR A 35 -9.39 -3.78 2.65
C TYR A 35 -10.52 -4.48 3.37
N CYS A 36 -10.69 -5.79 3.18
CA CYS A 36 -11.78 -6.60 3.75
C CYS A 36 -13.19 -6.07 3.41
N SER A 37 -13.32 -5.26 2.37
CA SER A 37 -14.57 -4.61 1.97
C SER A 37 -15.66 -5.59 1.54
N GLY A 38 -15.31 -6.76 1.04
CA GLY A 38 -16.26 -7.84 0.74
C GLY A 38 -16.82 -8.52 1.98
N GLY A 39 -16.06 -8.59 3.08
CA GLY A 39 -16.49 -9.19 4.35
C GLY A 39 -17.53 -8.37 5.11
N ALA A 40 -17.54 -7.05 4.92
CA ALA A 40 -18.46 -6.15 5.60
C ALA A 40 -19.91 -6.22 5.07
N LEU A 41 -20.10 -6.63 3.80
CA LEU A 41 -21.40 -6.54 3.13
C LEU A 41 -22.14 -7.89 2.96
N ASN A 42 -21.43 -9.03 2.89
CA ASN A 42 -22.05 -10.34 2.66
C ASN A 42 -21.17 -11.49 3.16
N LEU A 43 -21.75 -12.38 3.97
CA LEU A 43 -21.13 -13.64 4.39
C LEU A 43 -20.68 -14.51 3.20
N ARG A 44 -21.36 -14.46 2.05
CA ARG A 44 -20.99 -15.16 0.83
C ARG A 44 -19.72 -14.62 0.20
N GLU A 45 -19.42 -13.35 0.36
CA GLU A 45 -18.23 -12.71 -0.21
C GLU A 45 -16.95 -13.00 0.59
N ARG A 46 -17.06 -13.36 1.87
CA ARG A 46 -15.92 -13.70 2.75
C ARG A 46 -15.09 -14.87 2.22
N HIS A 47 -15.74 -15.84 1.59
CA HIS A 47 -15.13 -17.09 1.13
C HIS A 47 -14.81 -17.10 -0.35
N ARG A 48 -15.03 -16.00 -1.08
CA ARG A 48 -14.64 -15.91 -2.49
C ARG A 48 -13.13 -15.73 -2.60
N SER A 49 -12.55 -16.41 -3.59
CA SER A 49 -11.15 -16.23 -3.94
C SER A 49 -10.86 -14.78 -4.37
N THR A 50 -9.62 -14.36 -4.27
CA THR A 50 -9.17 -13.05 -4.76
C THR A 50 -9.52 -12.86 -6.24
N ASN A 51 -9.32 -13.91 -7.03
CA ASN A 51 -9.61 -13.89 -8.45
C ASN A 51 -11.11 -13.69 -8.73
N ASP A 52 -12.01 -14.29 -7.93
CA ASP A 52 -13.45 -14.10 -8.06
C ASP A 52 -13.93 -12.70 -7.63
N LYS A 53 -13.22 -12.06 -6.70
CA LYS A 53 -13.56 -10.72 -6.22
C LYS A 53 -13.09 -9.61 -7.17
N TYR A 54 -11.89 -9.73 -7.71
CA TYR A 54 -11.21 -8.63 -8.40
C TYR A 54 -10.99 -8.85 -9.89
N LEU A 55 -11.00 -10.12 -10.34
CA LEU A 55 -10.93 -10.43 -11.75
C LEU A 55 -12.33 -10.74 -12.28
N LEU A 56 -12.72 -10.06 -13.33
CA LEU A 56 -13.81 -10.53 -14.15
C LEU A 56 -13.35 -11.83 -14.80
N THR A 57 -14.00 -12.93 -14.48
CA THR A 57 -13.93 -14.15 -15.29
C THR A 57 -14.50 -13.82 -16.67
N GLY A 58 -13.69 -13.19 -17.52
CA GLY A 58 -13.99 -13.03 -18.92
C GLY A 58 -14.00 -14.42 -19.57
N LYS A 59 -14.94 -14.67 -20.43
CA LYS A 59 -14.84 -15.77 -21.38
C LYS A 59 -14.00 -15.29 -22.55
N ASP A 60 -13.10 -16.12 -23.05
CA ASP A 60 -12.42 -15.86 -24.32
C ASP A 60 -13.44 -15.84 -25.49
N ILE A 61 -12.98 -15.50 -26.69
CA ILE A 61 -13.83 -15.48 -27.89
C ILE A 61 -14.52 -16.83 -28.15
N LYS A 62 -13.99 -17.93 -27.57
CA LYS A 62 -14.53 -19.29 -27.66
C LYS A 62 -15.42 -19.69 -26.49
N GLY A 63 -15.66 -18.77 -25.53
CA GLY A 63 -16.51 -19.00 -24.34
C GLY A 63 -15.85 -19.73 -23.20
N ASN A 64 -14.53 -19.99 -23.24
CA ASN A 64 -13.80 -20.64 -22.17
C ASN A 64 -13.48 -19.63 -21.05
N PRO A 65 -13.54 -20.03 -19.76
CA PRO A 65 -13.14 -19.15 -18.69
C PRO A 65 -11.64 -18.82 -18.83
N THR A 66 -11.30 -17.53 -18.85
CA THR A 66 -9.91 -17.08 -18.77
C THR A 66 -9.33 -17.48 -17.43
N LYS A 67 -8.19 -18.18 -17.44
CA LYS A 67 -7.52 -18.59 -16.18
C LYS A 67 -7.12 -17.35 -15.35
N PRO A 68 -7.19 -17.44 -14.03
CA PRO A 68 -6.66 -16.41 -13.16
C PRO A 68 -5.17 -16.15 -13.49
N THR A 69 -4.82 -14.90 -13.68
CA THR A 69 -3.44 -14.51 -14.03
C THR A 69 -2.63 -14.06 -12.83
N TYR A 70 -3.27 -13.92 -11.65
CA TYR A 70 -2.61 -13.41 -10.46
C TYR A 70 -2.70 -14.39 -9.29
N PRO A 71 -1.65 -14.46 -8.45
CA PRO A 71 -1.69 -15.23 -7.20
C PRO A 71 -2.80 -14.73 -6.27
N GLU A 72 -3.31 -15.61 -5.43
CA GLU A 72 -4.23 -15.20 -4.36
C GLU A 72 -3.50 -14.41 -3.28
N PHE A 73 -4.11 -13.34 -2.80
CA PHE A 73 -3.63 -12.67 -1.60
C PHE A 73 -4.51 -13.01 -0.40
N LEU A 74 -3.87 -13.13 0.76
CA LEU A 74 -4.47 -13.63 1.98
C LEU A 74 -5.00 -12.47 2.84
N GLY A 75 -6.07 -12.72 3.58
CA GLY A 75 -6.49 -11.82 4.66
C GLY A 75 -7.68 -10.90 4.38
N ASP A 76 -8.28 -10.93 3.17
CA ASP A 76 -9.37 -10.04 2.75
C ASP A 76 -10.79 -10.50 3.20
N GLY A 77 -10.88 -11.29 4.25
CA GLY A 77 -12.15 -11.88 4.71
C GLY A 77 -12.62 -11.42 6.10
N LYS A 78 -12.01 -10.38 6.70
CA LYS A 78 -12.38 -9.90 8.04
C LYS A 78 -13.63 -9.03 7.99
N ASP A 79 -14.45 -9.11 9.04
CA ASP A 79 -15.47 -8.10 9.30
C ASP A 79 -14.82 -6.82 9.86
N GLN A 80 -15.63 -5.76 9.97
CA GLN A 80 -15.15 -4.44 10.38
C GLN A 80 -14.49 -4.47 11.77
N ARG A 81 -15.04 -5.18 12.75
CA ARG A 81 -14.48 -5.23 14.12
C ARG A 81 -13.18 -6.03 14.17
N THR A 82 -13.14 -7.17 13.48
CA THR A 82 -11.91 -7.97 13.36
C THR A 82 -10.83 -7.23 12.59
N PHE A 83 -11.21 -6.42 11.59
CA PHE A 83 -10.30 -5.54 10.87
C PHE A 83 -9.68 -4.49 11.81
N ILE A 84 -10.50 -3.77 12.59
CA ILE A 84 -10.01 -2.76 13.55
C ILE A 84 -9.00 -3.39 14.51
N LYS A 85 -9.32 -4.55 15.09
CA LYS A 85 -8.43 -5.26 16.00
C LYS A 85 -7.10 -5.63 15.34
N TRP A 86 -7.15 -6.21 14.16
CA TRP A 86 -5.98 -6.64 13.40
C TRP A 86 -5.11 -5.46 12.96
N MET A 87 -5.72 -4.44 12.36
CA MET A 87 -5.02 -3.22 11.96
C MET A 87 -4.46 -2.46 13.16
N GLY A 88 -5.17 -2.46 14.29
CA GLY A 88 -4.69 -1.85 15.52
C GLY A 88 -3.30 -2.37 15.91
N PHE A 89 -3.05 -3.69 15.88
CA PHE A 89 -1.72 -4.24 16.17
C PHE A 89 -0.66 -3.79 15.16
N ILE A 90 -0.98 -3.77 13.86
CA ILE A 90 -0.07 -3.30 12.80
C ILE A 90 0.26 -1.82 13.00
N LEU A 91 -0.73 -1.01 13.33
CA LEU A 91 -0.56 0.43 13.50
C LEU A 91 0.15 0.80 14.80
N MET A 92 -0.04 0.04 15.89
CA MET A 92 0.74 0.19 17.12
C MET A 92 2.23 -0.08 16.87
N GLU A 93 2.57 -1.12 16.09
CA GLU A 93 3.94 -1.35 15.68
C GLU A 93 4.44 -0.27 14.70
N SER A 94 3.60 0.21 13.80
CA SER A 94 3.94 1.35 12.94
C SER A 94 4.27 2.60 13.77
N TYR A 95 3.46 2.90 14.79
CA TYR A 95 3.73 3.99 15.72
C TYR A 95 5.06 3.81 16.44
N ARG A 96 5.35 2.60 16.98
CA ARG A 96 6.62 2.31 17.66
C ARG A 96 7.81 2.55 16.73
N LEU A 97 7.72 2.09 15.48
CA LEU A 97 8.80 2.16 14.50
C LEU A 97 9.02 3.56 13.94
N LEU A 98 7.97 4.35 13.80
CA LEU A 98 8.08 5.71 13.27
C LEU A 98 8.95 6.59 14.20
N LYS A 99 9.81 7.40 13.59
CA LYS A 99 10.48 8.51 14.27
C LYS A 99 9.46 9.55 14.73
N PRO A 100 9.72 10.35 15.78
CA PRO A 100 8.90 11.53 16.07
C PRO A 100 8.73 12.40 14.83
N GLY A 101 7.49 12.83 14.53
CA GLY A 101 7.14 13.55 13.30
C GLY A 101 7.12 12.71 12.03
N GLY A 102 7.39 11.41 12.11
CA GLY A 102 7.32 10.49 10.97
C GLY A 102 5.89 10.28 10.46
N TYR A 103 5.74 9.98 9.18
CA TYR A 103 4.47 9.92 8.47
C TYR A 103 3.93 8.50 8.36
N PHE A 104 2.61 8.41 8.40
CA PHE A 104 1.86 7.21 8.14
C PHE A 104 0.83 7.47 7.03
N PHE A 105 0.76 6.56 6.04
CA PHE A 105 -0.24 6.53 4.98
C PHE A 105 -0.80 5.13 4.83
N SER A 106 -2.12 4.99 4.72
CA SER A 106 -2.76 3.72 4.42
C SER A 106 -3.87 3.90 3.40
N PHE A 107 -3.80 3.14 2.32
CA PHE A 107 -4.89 3.04 1.36
C PHE A 107 -6.07 2.31 1.96
N ILE A 108 -7.28 2.71 1.53
CA ILE A 108 -8.55 2.08 1.96
C ILE A 108 -9.68 2.42 0.98
N ASP A 109 -10.70 1.57 0.91
CA ASP A 109 -11.95 1.93 0.25
C ASP A 109 -12.93 2.62 1.22
N TRP A 110 -13.98 3.24 0.67
CA TRP A 110 -14.95 4.02 1.44
C TRP A 110 -15.69 3.21 2.51
N ARG A 111 -15.86 1.88 2.32
CA ARG A 111 -16.61 1.01 3.23
C ARG A 111 -15.88 0.78 4.55
N MET A 112 -14.56 0.72 4.46
CA MET A 112 -13.70 0.43 5.61
C MET A 112 -12.96 1.68 6.12
N LEU A 113 -13.18 2.86 5.50
CA LEU A 113 -12.60 4.11 5.95
C LEU A 113 -12.89 4.43 7.43
N PRO A 114 -14.13 4.28 7.95
CA PRO A 114 -14.38 4.48 9.37
C PRO A 114 -13.60 3.51 10.27
N ALA A 115 -13.51 2.24 9.87
CA ALA A 115 -12.78 1.23 10.63
C ALA A 115 -11.27 1.50 10.68
N LEU A 116 -10.70 1.98 9.56
CA LEU A 116 -9.29 2.34 9.53
C LEU A 116 -9.01 3.59 10.38
N SER A 117 -9.87 4.61 10.34
CA SER A 117 -9.69 5.80 11.17
C SER A 117 -9.77 5.49 12.66
N ASP A 118 -10.64 4.56 13.07
CA ASP A 118 -10.69 4.07 14.45
C ASP A 118 -9.38 3.35 14.83
N ALA A 119 -8.86 2.49 13.96
CA ALA A 119 -7.62 1.77 14.20
C ALA A 119 -6.41 2.72 14.30
N VAL A 120 -6.36 3.80 13.51
CA VAL A 120 -5.31 4.84 13.56
C VAL A 120 -5.30 5.51 14.93
N GLN A 121 -6.47 5.89 15.43
CA GLN A 121 -6.62 6.55 16.73
C GLN A 121 -6.30 5.59 17.89
N LEU A 122 -6.69 4.31 17.80
CA LEU A 122 -6.33 3.28 18.77
C LEU A 122 -4.81 3.04 18.89
N ALA A 123 -4.06 3.36 17.86
CA ALA A 123 -2.60 3.22 17.82
C ALA A 123 -1.84 4.49 18.21
N ASP A 124 -2.50 5.49 18.79
CA ASP A 124 -1.92 6.78 19.19
C ASP A 124 -1.30 7.59 18.03
N LEU A 125 -1.57 7.21 16.78
CA LEU A 125 -1.20 8.02 15.63
C LEU A 125 -2.08 9.29 15.58
N ALA A 126 -1.46 10.45 15.41
CA ALA A 126 -2.19 11.68 15.17
C ALA A 126 -2.83 11.65 13.79
N TRP A 127 -4.11 11.33 13.72
CA TRP A 127 -4.86 11.36 12.44
C TRP A 127 -4.95 12.78 11.91
N ARG A 128 -4.39 13.02 10.72
CA ARG A 128 -4.28 14.36 10.12
C ARG A 128 -5.30 14.63 9.02
N GLY A 129 -5.80 13.56 8.37
CA GLY A 129 -6.80 13.73 7.33
C GLY A 129 -6.92 12.52 6.41
N VAL A 130 -7.61 12.75 5.31
CA VAL A 130 -7.85 11.79 4.25
C VAL A 130 -7.49 12.45 2.92
N MET A 131 -6.59 11.81 2.17
CA MET A 131 -6.31 12.17 0.79
C MET A 131 -7.20 11.36 -0.15
N VAL A 132 -7.51 11.90 -1.31
CA VAL A 132 -8.34 11.25 -2.32
C VAL A 132 -7.50 10.87 -3.53
N TRP A 133 -7.46 9.57 -3.83
CA TRP A 133 -7.01 9.10 -5.13
C TRP A 133 -8.20 8.98 -6.07
N ASP A 134 -8.23 9.82 -7.09
CA ASP A 134 -9.23 9.79 -8.15
C ASP A 134 -8.74 8.91 -9.31
N LYS A 135 -9.45 7.82 -9.57
CA LYS A 135 -9.17 6.89 -10.69
C LYS A 135 -9.72 7.38 -12.03
N GLY A 136 -10.36 8.53 -12.04
CA GLY A 136 -10.94 9.14 -13.21
C GLY A 136 -11.87 8.21 -13.97
N ARG A 137 -11.78 8.24 -15.29
CA ARG A 137 -12.60 7.39 -16.17
C ARG A 137 -12.21 5.91 -16.16
N SER A 138 -11.06 5.53 -15.56
CA SER A 138 -10.65 4.14 -15.44
C SER A 138 -11.45 3.34 -14.42
N ALA A 139 -12.19 4.00 -13.52
CA ALA A 139 -13.10 3.34 -12.61
C ALA A 139 -14.31 2.75 -13.35
N ARG A 140 -14.70 1.53 -12.95
CA ARG A 140 -15.81 0.80 -13.58
C ARG A 140 -17.13 1.55 -13.40
N PRO A 141 -17.92 1.78 -14.47
CA PRO A 141 -19.24 2.38 -14.35
C PRO A 141 -20.19 1.45 -13.59
N LEU A 142 -21.07 2.03 -12.78
CA LEU A 142 -22.13 1.33 -12.07
C LEU A 142 -23.48 1.68 -12.71
N LYS A 143 -24.20 0.66 -13.24
CA LYS A 143 -25.51 0.85 -13.82
C LYS A 143 -26.52 1.20 -12.71
N GLY A 144 -27.25 2.28 -12.86
CA GLY A 144 -28.27 2.74 -11.90
C GLY A 144 -27.69 3.39 -10.64
N GLY A 145 -26.39 3.74 -10.62
CA GLY A 145 -25.74 4.37 -9.46
C GLY A 145 -24.54 5.21 -9.84
N PHE A 146 -23.84 5.71 -8.83
CA PHE A 146 -22.64 6.52 -9.01
C PHE A 146 -21.40 5.63 -9.15
N ARG A 147 -20.49 6.02 -10.03
CA ARG A 147 -19.19 5.36 -10.22
C ARG A 147 -18.36 5.48 -8.93
N GLN A 148 -17.83 4.37 -8.45
CA GLN A 148 -16.90 4.35 -7.32
C GLN A 148 -15.49 4.71 -7.81
N GLN A 149 -15.31 5.98 -8.09
CA GLN A 149 -14.16 6.53 -8.77
C GLN A 149 -12.99 6.77 -7.84
N CYS A 150 -13.26 7.03 -6.55
CA CYS A 150 -12.24 7.37 -5.58
C CYS A 150 -11.86 6.18 -4.69
N GLU A 151 -10.59 6.11 -4.36
CA GLU A 151 -10.06 5.43 -3.18
C GLU A 151 -9.48 6.48 -2.22
N PHE A 152 -9.33 6.11 -0.97
CA PHE A 152 -8.93 7.01 0.09
C PHE A 152 -7.57 6.61 0.64
N ILE A 153 -6.82 7.60 1.12
CA ILE A 153 -5.57 7.39 1.82
C ILE A 153 -5.70 8.13 3.15
N VAL A 154 -5.87 7.35 4.22
CA VAL A 154 -5.81 7.90 5.59
C VAL A 154 -4.36 8.19 5.89
N TRP A 155 -4.09 9.40 6.42
CA TRP A 155 -2.74 9.77 6.79
C TRP A 155 -2.66 10.39 8.17
N GLY A 156 -1.51 10.25 8.77
CA GLY A 156 -1.23 10.72 10.11
C GLY A 156 0.26 10.82 10.40
N THR A 157 0.59 11.18 11.64
CA THR A 157 1.98 11.31 12.10
C THR A 157 2.16 10.74 13.49
N LYS A 158 3.40 10.37 13.82
CA LYS A 158 3.79 10.12 15.21
C LYS A 158 4.04 11.46 15.91
N GLY A 159 3.07 11.89 16.72
CA GLY A 159 3.14 13.18 17.42
C GLY A 159 2.94 14.39 16.50
N ALA A 160 3.55 15.52 16.86
CA ALA A 160 3.39 16.78 16.15
C ALA A 160 3.99 16.73 14.74
N LEU A 161 3.37 17.47 13.80
CA LEU A 161 4.04 17.84 12.55
C LEU A 161 5.18 18.81 12.90
N GLU A 162 6.39 18.39 12.60
CA GLU A 162 7.48 19.35 12.59
C GLU A 162 7.25 20.31 11.42
N SER A 163 7.47 21.60 11.66
CA SER A 163 7.32 22.63 10.62
C SER A 163 8.24 22.33 9.45
N LYS A 164 7.66 21.82 8.37
CA LYS A 164 8.35 21.59 7.09
C LYS A 164 7.65 22.46 6.06
N GLU A 165 8.42 23.08 5.18
CA GLU A 165 7.90 23.86 4.06
C GLU A 165 7.36 22.91 2.97
N PHE A 166 6.40 22.04 3.34
CA PHE A 166 5.73 21.13 2.43
C PHE A 166 4.23 21.42 2.44
N TYR A 167 3.70 21.65 1.25
CA TYR A 167 2.28 21.92 1.01
C TYR A 167 1.75 20.94 -0.04
N GLY A 168 1.43 19.72 0.39
CA GLY A 168 0.90 18.67 -0.49
C GLY A 168 -0.58 18.85 -0.79
N HIS A 169 -0.99 18.38 -1.96
CA HIS A 169 -2.40 18.35 -2.34
C HIS A 169 -3.09 17.12 -1.77
N GLY A 170 -4.25 17.30 -1.14
CA GLY A 170 -5.09 16.21 -0.61
C GLY A 170 -5.86 15.42 -1.68
N HIS A 171 -5.65 15.71 -2.96
CA HIS A 171 -6.29 15.04 -4.09
C HIS A 171 -5.25 14.75 -5.18
N LYS A 172 -5.27 13.53 -5.72
CA LYS A 172 -4.42 13.13 -6.85
C LYS A 172 -5.21 12.30 -7.84
N GLU A 173 -5.25 12.73 -9.09
CA GLU A 173 -5.74 11.92 -10.20
C GLU A 173 -4.61 11.01 -10.70
N ALA A 174 -4.87 9.71 -10.74
CA ALA A 174 -3.93 8.72 -11.28
C ALA A 174 -4.71 7.54 -11.89
N TYR A 175 -4.38 7.21 -13.14
CA TYR A 175 -5.12 6.23 -13.89
C TYR A 175 -4.57 4.81 -13.69
N LEU A 176 -5.48 3.83 -13.64
CA LEU A 176 -5.12 2.42 -13.65
C LEU A 176 -4.64 2.01 -15.06
N HIS A 177 -3.43 1.50 -15.16
CA HIS A 177 -2.86 0.99 -16.42
C HIS A 177 -3.08 -0.53 -16.55
N PRO A 178 -4.12 -1.00 -17.27
CA PRO A 178 -4.50 -2.42 -17.28
C PRO A 178 -3.47 -3.35 -17.95
N LYS A 179 -2.56 -2.81 -18.76
CA LYS A 179 -1.63 -3.62 -19.59
C LYS A 179 -0.24 -3.88 -18.95
N LYS A 180 0.03 -3.34 -17.75
CA LYS A 180 1.35 -3.46 -17.08
C LYS A 180 1.15 -3.67 -15.57
N LYS A 181 0.46 -4.75 -15.19
CA LYS A 181 0.24 -5.06 -13.78
C LYS A 181 0.89 -6.38 -13.43
N ASP A 182 1.75 -6.36 -12.43
CA ASP A 182 2.34 -7.53 -11.80
C ASP A 182 1.47 -8.04 -10.63
N HIS A 183 0.48 -7.24 -10.22
CA HIS A 183 -0.48 -7.56 -9.15
C HIS A 183 -1.88 -7.05 -9.50
N ALA A 184 -2.94 -7.78 -9.10
CA ALA A 184 -4.34 -7.45 -9.43
C ALA A 184 -4.78 -6.06 -8.97
N THR A 185 -4.27 -5.62 -7.82
CA THR A 185 -4.61 -4.34 -7.16
C THR A 185 -3.43 -3.37 -7.09
N GLN A 186 -2.42 -3.51 -7.98
CA GLN A 186 -1.25 -2.66 -8.01
C GLN A 186 -1.63 -1.17 -8.11
N LYS A 187 -1.07 -0.37 -7.20
CA LYS A 187 -1.26 1.08 -7.19
C LYS A 187 -0.41 1.76 -8.28
N PRO A 188 -0.93 2.81 -8.93
CA PRO A 188 -0.12 3.65 -9.83
C PRO A 188 1.06 4.28 -9.09
N LEU A 189 2.22 4.38 -9.76
CA LEU A 189 3.39 5.00 -9.17
C LEU A 189 3.15 6.48 -8.83
N GLU A 190 2.35 7.17 -9.63
CA GLU A 190 2.02 8.59 -9.47
C GLU A 190 1.35 8.89 -8.13
N ILE A 191 0.51 7.99 -7.60
CA ILE A 191 -0.10 8.19 -6.30
C ILE A 191 0.86 7.84 -5.16
N LEU A 192 1.70 6.83 -5.35
CA LEU A 192 2.71 6.43 -4.36
C LEU A 192 3.79 7.50 -4.21
N THR A 193 4.32 8.02 -5.33
CA THR A 193 5.28 9.13 -5.29
C THR A 193 4.68 10.36 -4.66
N HIS A 194 3.41 10.69 -4.94
CA HIS A 194 2.73 11.82 -4.32
C HIS A 194 2.65 11.71 -2.79
N CYS A 195 2.35 10.52 -2.25
CA CYS A 195 2.38 10.30 -0.80
C CYS A 195 3.80 10.45 -0.21
N LEU A 196 4.83 10.07 -0.98
CA LEU A 196 6.21 10.04 -0.51
C LEU A 196 6.97 11.36 -0.69
N GLU A 197 6.41 12.36 -1.38
CA GLU A 197 7.02 13.70 -1.56
C GLU A 197 7.37 14.39 -0.23
N VAL A 198 6.64 14.08 0.85
CA VAL A 198 6.85 14.65 2.17
C VAL A 198 8.04 14.02 2.91
N VAL A 199 8.52 12.85 2.47
CA VAL A 199 9.63 12.13 3.11
C VAL A 199 10.96 12.80 2.77
N PRO A 200 11.83 13.08 3.75
CA PRO A 200 13.13 13.70 3.46
C PRO A 200 14.01 12.78 2.61
N LYS A 201 14.88 13.35 1.79
CA LYS A 201 15.85 12.59 0.97
C LYS A 201 16.67 11.62 1.84
N GLY A 202 16.80 10.38 1.38
CA GLY A 202 17.46 9.32 2.14
C GLY A 202 16.64 8.82 3.35
N GLY A 203 15.40 9.27 3.49
CA GLY A 203 14.49 8.74 4.50
C GLY A 203 14.11 7.30 4.22
N ILE A 204 13.79 6.55 5.28
CA ILE A 204 13.46 5.12 5.23
C ILE A 204 11.96 4.93 5.21
N VAL A 205 11.45 4.25 4.19
CA VAL A 205 10.04 3.89 4.02
C VAL A 205 9.82 2.41 4.30
N LEU A 206 8.86 2.10 5.15
CA LEU A 206 8.39 0.72 5.40
C LEU A 206 7.04 0.49 4.73
N ASP A 207 6.93 -0.59 3.95
CA ASP A 207 5.66 -1.14 3.47
C ASP A 207 5.54 -2.60 3.89
N CYS A 208 4.71 -2.87 4.90
CA CYS A 208 4.53 -4.22 5.42
C CYS A 208 3.44 -5.03 4.70
N PHE A 209 2.91 -4.52 3.58
CA PHE A 209 1.99 -5.19 2.66
C PHE A 209 2.41 -4.91 1.21
N CYS A 210 3.69 -5.08 0.90
CA CYS A 210 4.29 -4.50 -0.30
C CYS A 210 3.81 -5.13 -1.63
N GLY A 211 3.11 -6.26 -1.60
CA GLY A 211 2.58 -6.91 -2.80
C GLY A 211 3.66 -7.13 -3.86
N SER A 212 3.50 -6.54 -5.03
CA SER A 212 4.49 -6.59 -6.12
C SER A 212 5.62 -5.54 -6.00
N GLY A 213 5.70 -4.78 -4.90
CA GLY A 213 6.81 -3.86 -4.61
C GLY A 213 6.72 -2.47 -5.25
N SER A 214 5.54 -2.02 -5.65
CA SER A 214 5.37 -0.69 -6.30
C SER A 214 5.80 0.47 -5.40
N THR A 215 5.59 0.37 -4.08
CA THR A 215 6.10 1.36 -3.12
C THR A 215 7.63 1.45 -3.15
N GLY A 216 8.32 0.31 -3.21
CA GLY A 216 9.78 0.28 -3.34
C GLY A 216 10.28 0.88 -4.64
N VAL A 217 9.56 0.66 -5.76
CA VAL A 217 9.88 1.31 -7.04
C VAL A 217 9.73 2.84 -6.93
N ALA A 218 8.68 3.34 -6.28
CA ALA A 218 8.51 4.77 -6.03
C ALA A 218 9.62 5.33 -5.15
N CYS A 219 10.04 4.62 -4.09
CA CYS A 219 11.17 4.99 -3.24
C CYS A 219 12.47 5.10 -4.04
N ALA A 220 12.77 4.13 -4.92
CA ALA A 220 13.95 4.18 -5.77
C ALA A 220 13.95 5.42 -6.67
N GLN A 221 12.81 5.81 -7.26
CA GLN A 221 12.69 7.03 -8.07
C GLN A 221 12.99 8.31 -7.27
N LEU A 222 12.51 8.37 -6.03
CA LEU A 222 12.66 9.54 -5.16
C LEU A 222 13.97 9.57 -4.37
N GLY A 223 14.79 8.53 -4.42
CA GLY A 223 16.04 8.45 -3.67
C GLY A 223 15.84 8.19 -2.18
N LEU A 224 14.79 7.45 -1.85
CA LEU A 224 14.48 6.98 -0.52
C LEU A 224 14.97 5.55 -0.32
N ASP A 225 15.28 5.18 0.92
CA ASP A 225 15.52 3.79 1.28
C ASP A 225 14.19 3.08 1.56
N PHE A 226 14.15 1.78 1.31
CA PHE A 226 12.93 0.99 1.38
C PHE A 226 13.11 -0.32 2.15
N ILE A 227 12.10 -0.67 2.95
CA ILE A 227 11.96 -2.00 3.57
C ILE A 227 10.58 -2.52 3.20
N GLY A 228 10.52 -3.66 2.47
CA GLY A 228 9.28 -4.30 2.08
C GLY A 228 9.05 -5.61 2.81
N VAL A 229 7.80 -5.87 3.21
CA VAL A 229 7.40 -7.18 3.76
C VAL A 229 6.18 -7.68 2.98
N GLU A 230 6.24 -8.94 2.59
CA GLU A 230 5.14 -9.60 1.87
C GLU A 230 4.95 -11.02 2.38
N LYS A 231 3.69 -11.39 2.64
CA LYS A 231 3.33 -12.70 3.18
C LYS A 231 3.29 -13.81 2.13
N SER A 232 3.04 -13.46 0.87
CA SER A 232 3.04 -14.40 -0.25
C SER A 232 4.47 -14.54 -0.81
N ALA A 233 5.03 -15.75 -0.77
CA ALA A 233 6.36 -16.02 -1.33
C ALA A 233 6.46 -15.61 -2.81
N GLN A 234 5.40 -15.85 -3.59
CA GLN A 234 5.37 -15.51 -5.01
C GLN A 234 5.38 -14.00 -5.24
N TYR A 235 4.60 -13.23 -4.48
CA TYR A 235 4.64 -11.76 -4.57
C TYR A 235 5.93 -11.18 -4.01
N ALA A 236 6.49 -11.74 -2.94
CA ALA A 236 7.78 -11.32 -2.42
C ALA A 236 8.90 -11.45 -3.47
N GLN A 237 8.91 -12.54 -4.24
CA GLN A 237 9.86 -12.72 -5.35
C GLN A 237 9.65 -11.66 -6.44
N ILE A 238 8.41 -11.45 -6.91
CA ILE A 238 8.08 -10.42 -7.90
C ILE A 238 8.52 -9.02 -7.41
N ALA A 239 8.23 -8.72 -6.14
CA ALA A 239 8.61 -7.45 -5.53
C ALA A 239 10.12 -7.24 -5.50
N GLN A 240 10.89 -8.30 -5.16
CA GLN A 240 12.35 -8.25 -5.14
C GLN A 240 12.93 -7.99 -6.52
N GLU A 241 12.40 -8.64 -7.57
CA GLU A 241 12.80 -8.42 -8.96
C GLU A 241 12.51 -6.99 -9.42
N ASN A 242 11.32 -6.47 -9.11
CA ASN A 242 10.91 -5.10 -9.45
C ASN A 242 11.80 -4.06 -8.75
N LEU A 243 12.07 -4.27 -7.47
CA LEU A 243 12.92 -3.39 -6.67
C LEU A 243 14.35 -3.35 -7.22
N GLN A 244 14.96 -4.51 -7.48
CA GLN A 244 16.32 -4.59 -8.05
C GLN A 244 16.41 -3.89 -9.41
N ARG A 245 15.39 -4.07 -10.27
CA ARG A 245 15.34 -3.40 -11.57
C ARG A 245 15.26 -1.88 -11.42
N ALA A 246 14.46 -1.38 -10.47
CA ALA A 246 14.32 0.04 -10.21
C ALA A 246 15.64 0.70 -9.75
N PHE A 247 16.36 0.05 -8.82
CA PHE A 247 17.65 0.56 -8.33
C PHE A 247 18.76 0.48 -9.38
N LYS A 248 18.81 -0.58 -10.21
CA LYS A 248 19.77 -0.67 -11.34
C LYS A 248 19.56 0.43 -12.37
N ASN A 249 18.31 0.70 -12.75
CA ASN A 249 18.01 1.76 -13.73
C ASN A 249 18.39 3.14 -13.18
N LYS A 250 18.27 3.38 -11.87
CA LYS A 250 18.70 4.61 -11.24
C LYS A 250 20.23 4.77 -11.30
N ALA A 251 20.99 3.73 -10.98
CA ALA A 251 22.46 3.77 -11.05
C ALA A 251 22.94 4.10 -12.46
N SER A 252 22.37 3.47 -13.51
CA SER A 252 22.74 3.73 -14.90
C SER A 252 22.43 5.15 -15.39
N LEU A 253 21.43 5.82 -14.80
CA LEU A 253 21.13 7.23 -15.12
C LEU A 253 22.14 8.18 -14.49
N PHE A 254 22.71 7.87 -13.33
CA PHE A 254 23.77 8.66 -12.72
C PHE A 254 25.11 8.48 -13.45
N ASP A 255 25.45 7.26 -13.89
CA ASP A 255 26.67 6.97 -14.65
C ASP A 255 26.69 7.61 -16.07
N ALA A 256 25.49 7.93 -16.60
CA ALA A 256 25.36 8.58 -17.92
C ALA A 256 25.44 10.12 -17.86
N VAL A 257 25.50 10.71 -16.68
CA VAL A 257 25.53 12.17 -16.46
C VAL A 257 26.91 12.64 -15.95
N VAL A 258 27.83 11.73 -15.70
CA VAL A 258 29.26 11.99 -15.38
C VAL A 258 30.10 11.72 -16.60
#